data_53cf4c3c6155a48fbdf6e61bba39fe9b
#
_entry.id   53cf4c3c6155a48fbdf6e61bba39fe9b
#
_cell.length_a   1.000
_cell.length_b   1.000
_cell.length_c   1.000
_cell.angle_alpha   90.00
_cell.angle_beta   90.00
_cell.angle_gamma   90.00
#
_symmetry.space_group_name_H-M   'P 1'
#
loop_
_entity.id
_entity.type
_entity.pdbx_description
1 polymer ?
#
loop_
_entity_poly.entity_id
_entity_poly.type
_entity_poly.pdbx_seq_one_letter_code
_entity_poly.pdbx_strand_id
1 'polypeptide(L)'
;GYRVVGEACDGMEAVEGCRASAPDVALLDIQMPLLDGVSVARQVLADRAAKCVIILTAFSDREHIERVQACGAAGYLTEPFEAEKILPTIELCIARSKEYYLLNKEYQHLSRRCQNREPIDQAKLLLMETRGMREDEAYQYIRELSRRKGMSMARVASYLLAQQEERHD
;
A
#
# COMPACT_ATOMS: atom_id res chain seq x y z
N GLY A 1 20.10 -16.69 13.18
CA GLY A 1 18.87 -17.18 13.79
C GLY A 1 17.87 -16.04 14.00
N TYR A 2 16.61 -16.37 14.25
CA TYR A 2 15.56 -15.41 14.58
C TYR A 2 15.45 -15.24 16.09
N ARG A 3 15.02 -14.05 16.52
CA ARG A 3 14.75 -13.76 17.93
C ARG A 3 13.24 -13.56 18.09
N VAL A 4 12.62 -14.29 19.02
CA VAL A 4 11.24 -14.04 19.41
C VAL A 4 11.19 -12.72 20.18
N VAL A 5 10.36 -11.79 19.74
CA VAL A 5 10.20 -10.44 20.31
C VAL A 5 8.88 -10.26 21.07
N GLY A 6 7.96 -11.20 20.92
CA GLY A 6 6.68 -11.24 21.61
C GLY A 6 5.90 -12.50 21.29
N GLU A 7 4.98 -12.84 22.17
CA GLU A 7 3.99 -13.92 22.03
C GLU A 7 2.64 -13.37 22.42
N ALA A 8 1.56 -13.89 21.85
CA ALA A 8 0.18 -13.46 22.08
C ALA A 8 -0.73 -14.68 22.19
N CYS A 9 -1.68 -14.64 23.12
CA CYS A 9 -2.64 -15.70 23.36
C CYS A 9 -3.97 -15.54 22.60
N ASP A 10 -4.23 -14.33 22.07
CA ASP A 10 -5.41 -14.01 21.26
C ASP A 10 -5.09 -12.97 20.18
N GLY A 11 -6.07 -12.75 19.30
CA GLY A 11 -5.87 -11.85 18.16
C GLY A 11 -5.75 -10.38 18.52
N MET A 12 -6.36 -9.94 19.62
CA MET A 12 -6.24 -8.54 20.06
C MET A 12 -4.85 -8.26 20.62
N GLU A 13 -4.36 -9.15 21.48
CA GLU A 13 -3.00 -9.11 22.02
C GLU A 13 -1.96 -9.19 20.90
N ALA A 14 -2.20 -10.01 19.86
CA ALA A 14 -1.33 -10.11 18.70
C ALA A 14 -1.23 -8.78 17.93
N VAL A 15 -2.33 -8.04 17.72
CA VAL A 15 -2.32 -6.71 17.08
C VAL A 15 -1.52 -5.72 17.92
N GLU A 16 -1.77 -5.66 19.24
CA GLU A 16 -1.07 -4.74 20.14
C GLU A 16 0.42 -5.07 20.24
N GLY A 17 0.77 -6.36 20.36
CA GLY A 17 2.14 -6.83 20.37
C GLY A 17 2.91 -6.48 19.09
N CYS A 18 2.28 -6.63 17.93
CA CYS A 18 2.87 -6.22 16.66
C CYS A 18 3.08 -4.70 16.59
N ARG A 19 2.13 -3.90 17.06
CA ARG A 19 2.27 -2.43 17.11
C ARG A 19 3.41 -1.98 18.02
N ALA A 20 3.56 -2.63 19.16
CA ALA A 20 4.58 -2.28 20.15
C ALA A 20 6.00 -2.70 19.72
N SER A 21 6.15 -3.90 19.14
CA SER A 21 7.46 -4.48 18.81
C SER A 21 7.90 -4.29 17.36
N ALA A 22 6.96 -3.98 16.44
CA ALA A 22 7.17 -3.86 15.01
C ALA A 22 8.05 -5.02 14.43
N PRO A 23 7.62 -6.29 14.57
CA PRO A 23 8.44 -7.43 14.21
C PRO A 23 8.71 -7.48 12.71
N ASP A 24 9.85 -8.09 12.33
CA ASP A 24 10.13 -8.38 10.93
C ASP A 24 9.18 -9.44 10.36
N VAL A 25 8.77 -10.40 11.19
CA VAL A 25 7.85 -11.48 10.84
C VAL A 25 6.87 -11.72 11.98
N ALA A 26 5.57 -11.81 11.67
CA ALA A 26 4.53 -12.30 12.56
C ALA A 26 4.04 -13.66 12.06
N LEU A 27 4.04 -14.67 12.95
CA LEU A 27 3.43 -15.97 12.72
C LEU A 27 2.08 -15.97 13.44
N LEU A 28 0.99 -16.19 12.71
CA LEU A 28 -0.37 -16.07 13.23
C LEU A 28 -1.14 -17.37 12.95
N ASP A 29 -1.69 -17.98 13.97
CA ASP A 29 -2.68 -19.05 13.78
C ASP A 29 -3.99 -18.46 13.25
N ILE A 30 -4.68 -19.19 12.37
CA ILE A 30 -6.02 -18.79 11.92
C ILE A 30 -7.00 -18.82 13.10
N GLN A 31 -6.95 -19.85 13.92
CA GLN A 31 -7.89 -20.06 15.01
C GLN A 31 -7.40 -19.42 16.33
N MET A 32 -7.61 -18.13 16.45
CA MET A 32 -7.34 -17.41 17.69
C MET A 32 -8.63 -16.87 18.32
N PRO A 33 -8.70 -16.80 19.67
CA PRO A 33 -9.81 -16.15 20.35
C PRO A 33 -9.91 -14.67 20.01
N LEU A 34 -11.11 -14.10 20.16
CA LEU A 34 -11.46 -12.69 19.97
C LEU A 34 -11.35 -12.19 18.53
N LEU A 35 -10.23 -12.42 17.87
CA LEU A 35 -9.99 -12.00 16.49
C LEU A 35 -9.21 -13.10 15.75
N ASP A 36 -9.72 -13.57 14.62
CA ASP A 36 -9.05 -14.61 13.82
C ASP A 36 -7.76 -14.10 13.17
N GLY A 37 -6.82 -15.01 12.89
CA GLY A 37 -5.50 -14.65 12.34
C GLY A 37 -5.53 -13.97 10.98
N VAL A 38 -6.56 -14.21 10.17
CA VAL A 38 -6.74 -13.54 8.88
C VAL A 38 -7.08 -12.07 9.09
N SER A 39 -7.94 -11.77 10.05
CA SER A 39 -8.33 -10.42 10.45
C SER A 39 -7.16 -9.67 11.10
N VAL A 40 -6.41 -10.34 12.00
CA VAL A 40 -5.16 -9.79 12.57
C VAL A 40 -4.16 -9.47 11.47
N ALA A 41 -3.91 -10.39 10.52
CA ALA A 41 -2.98 -10.20 9.42
C ALA A 41 -3.33 -8.95 8.60
N ARG A 42 -4.61 -8.80 8.25
CA ARG A 42 -5.10 -7.64 7.48
C ARG A 42 -4.86 -6.33 8.23
N GLN A 43 -5.15 -6.29 9.52
CA GLN A 43 -4.99 -5.09 10.34
C GLN A 43 -3.52 -4.74 10.55
N VAL A 44 -2.69 -5.71 10.92
CA VAL A 44 -1.25 -5.53 11.17
C VAL A 44 -0.51 -5.08 9.91
N LEU A 45 -0.88 -5.61 8.72
CA LEU A 45 -0.31 -5.19 7.43
C LEU A 45 -0.79 -3.80 7.01
N ALA A 46 -2.07 -3.47 7.21
CA ALA A 46 -2.61 -2.14 6.94
C ALA A 46 -1.94 -1.06 7.79
N ASP A 47 -1.74 -1.33 9.07
CA ASP A 47 -1.05 -0.45 10.03
C ASP A 47 0.47 -0.43 9.84
N ARG A 48 1.02 -1.32 9.00
CA ARG A 48 2.46 -1.56 8.84
C ARG A 48 3.15 -1.92 10.16
N ALA A 49 2.43 -2.58 11.06
CA ALA A 49 2.91 -3.01 12.36
C ALA A 49 3.80 -4.26 12.28
N ALA A 50 3.77 -5.01 11.19
CA ALA A 50 4.75 -6.05 10.86
C ALA A 50 5.15 -5.95 9.39
N LYS A 51 6.39 -6.38 9.05
CA LYS A 51 6.89 -6.34 7.67
C LYS A 51 6.46 -7.54 6.85
N CYS A 52 6.28 -8.68 7.48
CA CYS A 52 5.89 -9.94 6.87
C CYS A 52 4.93 -10.67 7.81
N VAL A 53 3.86 -11.23 7.26
CA VAL A 53 2.90 -12.06 8.01
C VAL A 53 2.85 -13.43 7.35
N ILE A 54 2.92 -14.48 8.16
CA ILE A 54 2.78 -15.88 7.77
C ILE A 54 1.67 -16.47 8.60
N ILE A 55 0.72 -17.12 7.95
CA ILE A 55 -0.41 -17.77 8.61
C ILE A 55 -0.06 -19.24 8.93
N LEU A 56 -0.35 -19.67 10.14
CA LEU A 56 -0.34 -21.08 10.54
C LEU A 56 -1.76 -21.62 10.39
N THR A 57 -1.93 -22.80 9.81
CA THR A 57 -3.25 -23.38 9.56
C THR A 57 -3.24 -24.90 9.59
N ALA A 58 -4.22 -25.48 10.26
CA ALA A 58 -4.51 -26.91 10.15
C ALA A 58 -5.31 -27.27 8.90
N PHE A 59 -5.82 -26.27 8.16
CA PHE A 59 -6.67 -26.45 6.99
C PHE A 59 -5.86 -26.33 5.70
N SER A 60 -6.08 -27.30 4.81
CA SER A 60 -5.46 -27.34 3.48
C SER A 60 -6.47 -27.19 2.34
N ASP A 61 -7.74 -26.88 2.66
CA ASP A 61 -8.77 -26.70 1.66
C ASP A 61 -8.65 -25.35 0.92
N ARG A 62 -9.20 -25.32 -0.28
CA ARG A 62 -9.05 -24.20 -1.19
C ARG A 62 -9.65 -22.90 -0.66
N GLU A 63 -10.76 -22.98 0.07
CA GLU A 63 -11.46 -21.80 0.58
C GLU A 63 -10.62 -21.07 1.63
N HIS A 64 -10.00 -21.80 2.55
CA HIS A 64 -9.09 -21.22 3.56
C HIS A 64 -7.83 -20.61 2.93
N ILE A 65 -7.27 -21.29 1.91
CA ILE A 65 -6.10 -20.76 1.18
C ILE A 65 -6.44 -19.44 0.46
N GLU A 66 -7.59 -19.35 -0.19
CA GLU A 66 -8.04 -18.11 -0.87
C GLU A 66 -8.24 -16.95 0.13
N ARG A 67 -8.78 -17.21 1.32
CA ARG A 67 -8.91 -16.22 2.40
C ARG A 67 -7.56 -15.72 2.90
N VAL A 68 -6.59 -16.62 3.08
CA VAL A 68 -5.22 -16.28 3.47
C VAL A 68 -4.53 -15.44 2.40
N GLN A 69 -4.67 -15.79 1.13
CA GLN A 69 -4.13 -14.99 0.03
C GLN A 69 -4.74 -13.59 -0.03
N ALA A 70 -6.05 -13.47 0.20
CA ALA A 70 -6.77 -12.21 0.16
C ALA A 70 -6.43 -11.26 1.33
N CYS A 71 -5.87 -11.75 2.44
CA CYS A 71 -5.49 -10.89 3.57
C CYS A 71 -4.14 -10.18 3.40
N GLY A 72 -3.35 -10.55 2.37
CA GLY A 72 -2.03 -9.98 2.11
C GLY A 72 -0.88 -10.67 2.84
N ALA A 73 -1.13 -11.83 3.49
CA ALA A 73 -0.07 -12.64 4.08
C ALA A 73 0.94 -13.08 3.01
N ALA A 74 2.22 -13.10 3.35
CA ALA A 74 3.28 -13.48 2.43
C ALA A 74 3.31 -14.97 2.14
N GLY A 75 2.78 -15.79 3.04
CA GLY A 75 2.66 -17.22 2.91
C GLY A 75 1.87 -17.85 4.05
N TYR A 76 1.80 -19.16 4.02
CA TYR A 76 1.20 -19.96 5.08
C TYR A 76 2.00 -21.24 5.32
N LEU A 77 1.86 -21.82 6.50
CA LEU A 77 2.37 -23.12 6.90
C LEU A 77 1.21 -23.99 7.35
N THR A 78 1.10 -25.20 6.77
CA THR A 78 0.06 -26.17 7.15
C THR A 78 0.55 -27.09 8.26
N GLU A 79 -0.29 -27.31 9.26
CA GLU A 79 -0.02 -28.28 10.31
C GLU A 79 -0.33 -29.72 9.85
N PRO A 80 0.42 -30.74 10.31
CA PRO A 80 1.64 -30.60 11.14
C PRO A 80 2.83 -30.11 10.30
N PHE A 81 3.52 -29.06 10.77
CA PHE A 81 4.69 -28.55 10.07
C PHE A 81 6.00 -29.20 10.56
N GLU A 82 6.85 -29.52 9.63
CA GLU A 82 8.18 -30.04 9.89
C GLU A 82 9.12 -28.87 10.26
N ALA A 83 9.83 -29.00 11.39
CA ALA A 83 10.74 -27.94 11.86
C ALA A 83 11.75 -27.48 10.81
N GLU A 84 12.20 -28.41 9.93
CA GLU A 84 13.14 -28.14 8.86
C GLU A 84 12.57 -27.23 7.75
N LYS A 85 11.25 -27.19 7.58
CA LYS A 85 10.56 -26.37 6.59
C LYS A 85 10.23 -24.97 7.07
N ILE A 86 10.20 -24.72 8.38
CA ILE A 86 9.81 -23.43 8.95
C ILE A 86 10.76 -22.31 8.51
N LEU A 87 12.07 -22.50 8.74
CA LEU A 87 13.06 -21.48 8.43
C LEU A 87 13.12 -21.12 6.93
N PRO A 88 13.20 -22.09 5.99
CA PRO A 88 13.18 -21.78 4.57
C PRO A 88 11.91 -21.06 4.14
N THR A 89 10.74 -21.43 4.71
CA THR A 89 9.47 -20.75 4.40
C THR A 89 9.47 -19.31 4.90
N ILE A 90 9.98 -19.05 6.10
CA ILE A 90 10.09 -17.69 6.64
C ILE A 90 11.01 -16.85 5.74
N GLU A 91 12.17 -17.36 5.34
CA GLU A 91 13.12 -16.65 4.48
C GLU A 91 12.50 -16.30 3.11
N LEU A 92 11.79 -17.26 2.51
CA LEU A 92 11.07 -17.04 1.25
C LEU A 92 9.99 -15.98 1.39
N CYS A 93 9.19 -16.04 2.46
CA CYS A 93 8.13 -15.08 2.73
C CYS A 93 8.69 -13.66 2.98
N ILE A 94 9.81 -13.54 3.70
CA ILE A 94 10.49 -12.25 3.89
C ILE A 94 10.98 -11.69 2.55
N ALA A 95 11.60 -12.50 1.71
CA ALA A 95 12.08 -12.07 0.39
C ALA A 95 10.91 -11.57 -0.47
N ARG A 96 9.80 -12.33 -0.52
CA ARG A 96 8.57 -11.95 -1.24
C ARG A 96 7.94 -10.67 -0.71
N SER A 97 7.86 -10.49 0.60
CA SER A 97 7.33 -9.26 1.22
C SER A 97 8.17 -8.03 0.87
N LYS A 98 9.50 -8.17 0.85
CA LYS A 98 10.40 -7.08 0.45
C LYS A 98 10.21 -6.70 -1.02
N GLU A 99 10.13 -7.68 -1.91
CA GLU A 99 9.90 -7.46 -3.34
C GLU A 99 8.56 -6.75 -3.58
N TYR A 100 7.49 -7.24 -2.95
CA TYR A 100 6.17 -6.61 -3.02
C TYR A 100 6.17 -5.16 -2.51
N TYR A 101 6.86 -4.90 -1.40
CA TYR A 101 6.99 -3.56 -0.85
C TYR A 101 7.70 -2.59 -1.81
N LEU A 102 8.80 -3.03 -2.43
CA LEU A 102 9.55 -2.23 -3.40
C LEU A 102 8.70 -1.93 -4.64
N LEU A 103 8.07 -2.96 -5.20
CA LEU A 103 7.20 -2.83 -6.37
C LEU A 103 6.02 -1.88 -6.11
N ASN A 104 5.38 -2.00 -4.93
CA ASN A 104 4.27 -1.11 -4.56
C ASN A 104 4.74 0.34 -4.37
N LYS A 105 5.93 0.56 -3.82
CA LYS A 105 6.54 1.89 -3.68
C LYS A 105 6.81 2.52 -5.05
N GLU A 106 7.35 1.77 -6.00
CA GLU A 106 7.56 2.23 -7.38
C GLU A 106 6.23 2.54 -8.07
N TYR A 107 5.25 1.65 -7.96
CA TYR A 107 3.92 1.87 -8.50
C TYR A 107 3.28 3.15 -7.96
N GLN A 108 3.32 3.37 -6.66
CA GLN A 108 2.79 4.60 -6.05
C GLN A 108 3.54 5.85 -6.54
N HIS A 109 4.86 5.75 -6.72
CA HIS A 109 5.65 6.87 -7.26
C HIS A 109 5.25 7.21 -8.69
N LEU A 110 5.13 6.20 -9.56
CA LEU A 110 4.70 6.36 -10.95
C LEU A 110 3.26 6.88 -11.03
N SER A 111 2.35 6.31 -10.24
CA SER A 111 0.95 6.75 -10.18
C SER A 111 0.82 8.22 -9.80
N ARG A 112 1.55 8.67 -8.77
CA ARG A 112 1.59 10.10 -8.38
C ARG A 112 2.14 11.00 -9.49
N ARG A 113 3.13 10.53 -10.25
CA ARG A 113 3.66 11.29 -11.40
C ARG A 113 2.63 11.42 -12.49
N CYS A 114 1.90 10.36 -12.83
CA CYS A 114 0.81 10.41 -13.81
C CYS A 114 -0.32 11.34 -13.34
N GLN A 115 -0.81 11.17 -12.11
CA GLN A 115 -1.86 12.02 -11.54
C GLN A 115 -1.50 13.51 -11.49
N ASN A 116 -0.21 13.84 -11.31
CA ASN A 116 0.25 15.24 -11.34
C ASN A 116 0.40 15.79 -12.75
N ARG A 117 0.61 14.94 -13.75
CA ARG A 117 0.85 15.35 -15.15
C ARG A 117 -0.45 15.60 -15.89
N GLU A 118 -1.43 14.75 -15.68
CA GLU A 118 -2.72 14.80 -16.39
C GLU A 118 -3.46 16.15 -16.25
N PRO A 119 -3.65 16.74 -15.04
CA PRO A 119 -4.27 18.07 -14.94
C PRO A 119 -3.47 19.18 -15.64
N ILE A 120 -2.14 19.09 -15.63
CA ILE A 120 -1.28 20.08 -16.29
C ILE A 120 -1.47 20.05 -17.81
N ASP A 121 -1.51 18.85 -18.39
CA ASP A 121 -1.69 18.69 -19.83
C ASP A 121 -3.10 19.13 -20.26
N GLN A 122 -4.14 18.81 -19.49
CA GLN A 122 -5.50 19.31 -19.72
C GLN A 122 -5.59 20.84 -19.60
N ALA A 123 -4.98 21.44 -18.59
CA ALA A 123 -4.97 22.90 -18.43
C ALA A 123 -4.18 23.62 -19.53
N LYS A 124 -3.10 23.01 -20.07
CA LYS A 124 -2.42 23.54 -21.28
C LYS A 124 -3.37 23.60 -22.46
N LEU A 125 -4.05 22.48 -22.77
CA LEU A 125 -5.03 22.42 -23.87
C LEU A 125 -6.10 23.49 -23.68
N LEU A 126 -6.65 23.62 -22.49
CA LEU A 126 -7.62 24.65 -22.18
C LEU A 126 -7.11 26.07 -22.44
N LEU A 127 -5.90 26.39 -22.02
CA LEU A 127 -5.29 27.72 -22.27
C LEU A 127 -4.99 27.95 -23.75
N MET A 128 -4.61 26.93 -24.49
CA MET A 128 -4.42 26.99 -25.92
C MET A 128 -5.74 27.31 -26.65
N GLU A 129 -6.83 26.62 -26.28
CA GLU A 129 -8.14 26.81 -26.88
C GLU A 129 -8.80 28.16 -26.50
N THR A 130 -8.74 28.53 -25.22
CA THR A 130 -9.48 29.69 -24.70
C THR A 130 -8.72 31.00 -24.84
N ARG A 131 -7.39 30.97 -24.84
CA ARG A 131 -6.53 32.17 -24.88
C ARG A 131 -5.61 32.24 -26.08
N GLY A 132 -5.64 31.27 -27.00
CA GLY A 132 -4.79 31.23 -28.17
C GLY A 132 -3.29 31.08 -27.85
N MET A 133 -2.96 30.59 -26.66
CA MET A 133 -1.56 30.39 -26.24
C MET A 133 -0.92 29.23 -27.00
N ARG A 134 0.38 29.29 -27.24
CA ARG A 134 1.16 28.13 -27.68
C ARG A 134 1.41 27.22 -26.47
N GLU A 135 1.77 25.98 -26.71
CA GLU A 135 1.98 24.98 -25.64
C GLU A 135 3.04 25.41 -24.62
N ASP A 136 4.15 25.96 -25.10
CA ASP A 136 5.23 26.46 -24.26
C ASP A 136 4.79 27.67 -23.40
N GLU A 137 3.99 28.58 -23.96
CA GLU A 137 3.42 29.73 -23.25
C GLU A 137 2.42 29.29 -22.17
N ALA A 138 1.53 28.36 -22.49
CA ALA A 138 0.58 27.79 -21.53
C ALA A 138 1.29 27.09 -20.36
N TYR A 139 2.34 26.31 -20.62
CA TYR A 139 3.16 25.69 -19.59
C TYR A 139 3.83 26.74 -18.68
N GLN A 140 4.45 27.76 -19.25
CA GLN A 140 5.10 28.83 -18.48
C GLN A 140 4.07 29.61 -17.64
N TYR A 141 2.89 29.87 -18.17
CA TYR A 141 1.81 30.53 -17.43
C TYR A 141 1.41 29.75 -16.18
N ILE A 142 1.18 28.42 -16.30
CA ILE A 142 0.85 27.55 -15.15
C ILE A 142 2.01 27.56 -14.14
N ARG A 143 3.26 27.51 -14.62
CA ARG A 143 4.46 27.51 -13.77
C ARG A 143 4.64 28.81 -12.99
N GLU A 144 4.43 29.95 -13.61
CA GLU A 144 4.50 31.26 -12.95
C GLU A 144 3.39 31.43 -11.91
N LEU A 145 2.17 30.99 -12.26
CA LEU A 145 1.05 31.02 -11.33
C LEU A 145 1.29 30.11 -10.11
N SER A 146 1.88 28.94 -10.33
CA SER A 146 2.34 28.02 -9.27
C SER A 146 3.32 28.69 -8.31
N ARG A 147 4.33 29.38 -8.84
CA ARG A 147 5.31 30.13 -8.04
C ARG A 147 4.67 31.27 -7.24
N ARG A 148 3.83 32.08 -7.89
CA ARG A 148 3.16 33.22 -7.23
C ARG A 148 2.20 32.80 -6.14
N LYS A 149 1.54 31.67 -6.30
CA LYS A 149 0.55 31.15 -5.32
C LYS A 149 1.16 30.20 -4.28
N GLY A 150 2.42 29.79 -4.41
CA GLY A 150 3.06 28.82 -3.51
C GLY A 150 2.40 27.43 -3.58
N MET A 151 1.82 27.05 -4.72
CA MET A 151 1.07 25.81 -4.91
C MET A 151 1.75 24.94 -5.98
N SER A 152 1.50 23.62 -5.95
CA SER A 152 1.98 22.74 -7.02
C SER A 152 1.33 23.08 -8.37
N MET A 153 2.05 22.84 -9.48
CA MET A 153 1.52 23.07 -10.83
C MET A 153 0.23 22.27 -11.09
N ALA A 154 0.17 21.03 -10.63
CA ALA A 154 -1.02 20.18 -10.74
C ALA A 154 -2.24 20.81 -10.05
N ARG A 155 -2.05 21.36 -8.85
CA ARG A 155 -3.13 22.02 -8.10
C ARG A 155 -3.60 23.30 -8.80
N VAL A 156 -2.69 24.10 -9.34
CA VAL A 156 -3.02 25.28 -10.14
C VAL A 156 -3.79 24.88 -11.40
N ALA A 157 -3.34 23.83 -12.08
CA ALA A 157 -4.01 23.29 -13.27
C ALA A 157 -5.45 22.83 -12.94
N SER A 158 -5.66 22.10 -11.87
CA SER A 158 -7.00 21.70 -11.40
C SER A 158 -7.91 22.91 -11.12
N TYR A 159 -7.37 23.98 -10.54
CA TYR A 159 -8.13 25.22 -10.33
C TYR A 159 -8.52 25.90 -11.65
N LEU A 160 -7.63 25.92 -12.64
CA LEU A 160 -7.92 26.51 -13.96
C LEU A 160 -9.02 25.72 -14.68
N LEU A 161 -9.01 24.39 -14.56
CA LEU A 161 -10.03 23.51 -15.14
C LEU A 161 -11.39 23.72 -14.46
N ALA A 162 -11.44 23.72 -13.13
CA ALA A 162 -12.68 23.94 -12.37
C ALA A 162 -13.34 25.31 -12.65
N GLN A 163 -12.57 26.38 -12.80
CA GLN A 163 -13.10 27.71 -13.14
C GLN A 163 -13.77 27.79 -14.52
N GLN A 164 -13.48 26.85 -15.40
CA GLN A 164 -14.12 26.82 -16.71
C GLN A 164 -15.45 26.07 -16.69
N GLU A 165 -15.56 25.01 -15.88
CA GLU A 165 -16.83 24.30 -15.71
C GLU A 165 -17.92 25.23 -15.13
N GLU A 166 -17.56 26.09 -14.17
CA GLU A 166 -18.48 27.09 -13.57
C GLU A 166 -18.90 28.22 -14.54
N ARG A 167 -18.25 28.38 -15.67
CA ARG A 167 -18.58 29.41 -16.68
C ARG A 167 -19.45 28.90 -17.83
N HIS A 168 -19.70 27.61 -17.89
CA HIS A 168 -20.51 26.95 -18.92
C HIS A 168 -21.89 26.51 -18.42
N ASP A 169 -22.13 26.59 -17.11
CA ASP A 169 -23.45 26.51 -16.49
C ASP A 169 -24.06 27.93 -16.31
#